data_6c1e574ce6d6fd1b55c3dfa045d7cfa7
#
_entry.id   6c1e574ce6d6fd1b55c3dfa045d7cfa7
#
_cell.length_a   1.000
_cell.length_b   1.000
_cell.length_c   1.000
_cell.angle_alpha   90.00
_cell.angle_beta   90.00
_cell.angle_gamma   90.00
#
_symmetry.space_group_name_H-M   'P 1'
#
loop_
_entity.id
_entity.type
_entity.pdbx_description
1 polymer ?
#
loop_
_entity_poly.entity_id
_entity_poly.type
_entity_poly.pdbx_seq_one_letter_code
_entity_poly.pdbx_strand_id
1 'polypeptide(L)'
;MAVMIETKDLTYTYPAPEGETNPPALRGVSVTIEKGSFTVVLGHNGSGKSTFAKHLNAVLLPCGGAVYVEGMDTRDERMLLEIRRRTGMVFQNPDNQIVANVVEEDVAFGPENLGVPTAEIRRRVDDALAAVGMEQFARHAPHLLSGG
;
A
#
# COMPACT_ATOMS: atom_id res chain seq x y z
N MET A 1 6.97 10.82 -19.34
CA MET A 1 7.49 10.30 -18.07
C MET A 1 6.97 8.90 -17.82
N ALA A 2 7.66 8.10 -17.03
CA ALA A 2 7.23 6.72 -16.77
C ALA A 2 5.98 6.70 -15.88
N VAL A 3 4.95 5.95 -16.31
CA VAL A 3 3.74 5.74 -15.54
C VAL A 3 4.01 4.73 -14.44
N MET A 4 3.72 5.09 -13.20
CA MET A 4 3.81 4.19 -12.04
C MET A 4 2.51 3.43 -11.84
N ILE A 5 1.39 4.15 -11.83
CA ILE A 5 0.05 3.57 -11.63
C ILE A 5 -0.91 4.13 -12.69
N GLU A 6 -1.72 3.26 -13.25
CA GLU A 6 -2.79 3.63 -14.17
C GLU A 6 -4.08 2.90 -13.78
N THR A 7 -5.17 3.63 -13.69
CA THR A 7 -6.51 3.05 -13.56
C THR A 7 -7.34 3.38 -14.80
N LYS A 8 -8.11 2.40 -15.28
CA LYS A 8 -8.99 2.54 -16.46
C LYS A 8 -10.40 2.12 -16.07
N ASP A 9 -11.30 3.07 -16.01
CA ASP A 9 -12.71 2.87 -15.67
C ASP A 9 -12.92 2.01 -14.42
N LEU A 10 -12.04 2.21 -13.42
CA LEU A 10 -12.03 1.46 -12.17
C LEU A 10 -13.38 1.59 -11.48
N THR A 11 -14.06 0.48 -11.33
CA THR A 11 -15.36 0.37 -10.66
C THR A 11 -15.26 -0.67 -9.56
N TYR A 12 -15.79 -0.35 -8.39
CA TYR A 12 -15.81 -1.26 -7.26
C TYR A 12 -17.07 -1.08 -6.42
N THR A 13 -17.67 -2.20 -6.06
CA THR A 13 -18.82 -2.29 -5.15
C THR A 13 -18.48 -3.28 -4.05
N TYR A 14 -18.65 -2.87 -2.79
CA TYR A 14 -18.47 -3.80 -1.67
C TYR A 14 -19.55 -4.88 -1.69
N PRO A 15 -19.21 -6.13 -1.29
CA PRO A 15 -20.21 -7.18 -1.14
C PRO A 15 -21.34 -6.75 -0.20
N ALA A 16 -22.57 -7.13 -0.54
CA ALA A 16 -23.74 -6.91 0.29
C ALA A 16 -24.27 -8.25 0.83
N PRO A 17 -25.00 -8.26 1.95
CA PRO A 17 -25.73 -9.44 2.41
C PRO A 17 -26.66 -10.00 1.34
N GLU A 18 -27.03 -11.27 1.48
CA GLU A 18 -27.93 -11.94 0.54
C GLU A 18 -29.27 -11.17 0.43
N GLY A 19 -29.65 -10.85 -0.79
CA GLY A 19 -30.88 -10.08 -1.08
C GLY A 19 -30.73 -8.56 -1.01
N GLU A 20 -29.55 -8.05 -0.67
CA GLU A 20 -29.25 -6.62 -0.65
C GLU A 20 -28.25 -6.22 -1.74
N THR A 21 -28.20 -4.94 -2.08
CA THR A 21 -27.22 -4.38 -3.01
C THR A 21 -26.61 -3.12 -2.42
N ASN A 22 -25.28 -2.99 -2.56
CA ASN A 22 -24.57 -1.77 -2.19
C ASN A 22 -24.40 -0.86 -3.43
N PRO A 23 -24.44 0.46 -3.26
CA PRO A 23 -24.03 1.36 -4.33
C PRO A 23 -22.52 1.22 -4.61
N PRO A 24 -22.07 1.49 -5.85
CA PRO A 24 -20.66 1.49 -6.16
C PRO A 24 -19.89 2.49 -5.31
N ALA A 25 -18.78 2.04 -4.71
CA ALA A 25 -17.84 2.90 -3.99
C ALA A 25 -16.93 3.67 -4.96
N LEU A 26 -16.61 3.08 -6.11
CA LEU A 26 -15.87 3.69 -7.21
C LEU A 26 -16.67 3.49 -8.51
N ARG A 27 -16.77 4.56 -9.32
CA ARG A 27 -17.61 4.62 -10.51
C ARG A 27 -16.82 5.06 -11.73
N GLY A 28 -16.05 4.17 -12.32
CA GLY A 28 -15.33 4.44 -13.56
C GLY A 28 -14.18 5.45 -13.37
N VAL A 29 -13.33 5.24 -12.36
CA VAL A 29 -12.21 6.14 -12.07
C VAL A 29 -11.04 5.84 -13.00
N SER A 30 -10.64 6.83 -13.80
CA SER A 30 -9.48 6.75 -14.70
C SER A 30 -8.45 7.80 -14.31
N VAL A 31 -7.29 7.35 -13.83
CA VAL A 31 -6.20 8.20 -13.31
C VAL A 31 -4.86 7.62 -13.74
N THR A 32 -3.93 8.51 -14.02
CA THR A 32 -2.52 8.16 -14.27
C THR A 32 -1.64 8.86 -13.22
N ILE A 33 -0.80 8.08 -12.53
CA ILE A 33 0.18 8.58 -11.55
C ILE A 33 1.57 8.29 -12.09
N GLU A 34 2.36 9.33 -12.26
CA GLU A 34 3.72 9.23 -12.78
C GLU A 34 4.73 8.85 -11.69
N LYS A 35 5.77 8.17 -12.08
CA LYS A 35 6.87 7.80 -11.18
C LYS A 35 7.54 9.06 -10.63
N GLY A 36 7.77 9.08 -9.30
CA GLY A 36 8.39 10.20 -8.61
C GLY A 36 7.46 11.39 -8.35
N SER A 37 6.18 11.30 -8.73
CA SER A 37 5.20 12.34 -8.42
C SER A 37 4.67 12.23 -6.99
N PHE A 38 4.20 13.36 -6.47
CA PHE A 38 3.42 13.43 -5.23
C PHE A 38 1.97 13.75 -5.60
N THR A 39 1.07 12.82 -5.35
CA THR A 39 -0.34 12.93 -5.71
C THR A 39 -1.22 12.99 -4.48
N VAL A 40 -2.12 13.96 -4.42
CA VAL A 40 -3.08 14.14 -3.32
C VAL A 40 -4.48 13.73 -3.79
N VAL A 41 -5.15 12.89 -3.01
CA VAL A 41 -6.55 12.50 -3.24
C VAL A 41 -7.43 13.22 -2.24
N LEU A 42 -8.28 14.11 -2.72
CA LEU A 42 -9.18 14.93 -1.90
C LEU A 42 -10.63 14.46 -2.03
N GLY A 43 -11.36 14.58 -0.95
CA GLY A 43 -12.79 14.27 -0.91
C GLY A 43 -13.31 14.19 0.52
N HIS A 44 -14.63 14.30 0.69
CA HIS A 44 -15.30 14.13 1.98
C HIS A 44 -15.25 12.66 2.46
N ASN A 45 -15.58 12.41 3.72
CA ASN A 45 -15.70 11.06 4.25
C ASN A 45 -16.75 10.26 3.46
N GLY A 46 -16.39 9.02 3.09
CA GLY A 46 -17.28 8.17 2.29
C GLY A 46 -17.24 8.43 0.78
N SER A 47 -16.30 9.25 0.28
CA SER A 47 -16.16 9.53 -1.16
C SER A 47 -15.39 8.45 -1.94
N GLY A 48 -14.83 7.43 -1.26
CA GLY A 48 -14.11 6.33 -1.91
C GLY A 48 -12.58 6.45 -1.88
N LYS A 49 -12.00 7.42 -1.19
CA LYS A 49 -10.53 7.62 -1.14
C LYS A 49 -9.77 6.38 -0.65
N SER A 50 -10.17 5.82 0.49
CA SER A 50 -9.53 4.61 1.04
C SER A 50 -9.76 3.39 0.15
N THR A 51 -10.93 3.27 -0.46
CA THR A 51 -11.25 2.22 -1.43
C THR A 51 -10.34 2.33 -2.64
N PHE A 52 -10.17 3.53 -3.19
CA PHE A 52 -9.25 3.79 -4.29
C PHE A 52 -7.82 3.40 -3.92
N ALA A 53 -7.31 3.87 -2.79
CA ALA A 53 -5.96 3.56 -2.32
C ALA A 53 -5.72 2.05 -2.20
N LYS A 54 -6.67 1.28 -1.69
CA LYS A 54 -6.57 -0.19 -1.54
C LYS A 54 -6.51 -0.94 -2.87
N HIS A 55 -6.93 -0.33 -3.97
CA HIS A 55 -6.76 -0.90 -5.31
C HIS A 55 -5.33 -0.73 -5.86
N LEU A 56 -4.60 0.30 -5.39
CA LEU A 56 -3.26 0.61 -5.90
C LEU A 56 -2.17 -0.38 -5.46
N ASN A 57 -2.43 -1.17 -4.43
CA ASN A 57 -1.54 -2.25 -4.00
C ASN A 57 -2.21 -3.63 -4.02
N ALA A 58 -3.34 -3.74 -4.74
CA ALA A 58 -4.09 -4.99 -4.89
C ALA A 58 -4.60 -5.60 -3.56
N VAL A 59 -4.88 -4.78 -2.53
CA VAL A 59 -5.67 -5.21 -1.36
C VAL A 59 -7.11 -5.45 -1.77
N LEU A 60 -7.66 -4.57 -2.63
CA LEU A 60 -8.92 -4.79 -3.31
C LEU A 60 -8.68 -4.98 -4.81
N LEU A 61 -9.50 -5.81 -5.44
CA LEU A 61 -9.47 -6.02 -6.88
C LEU A 61 -10.70 -5.37 -7.53
N PRO A 62 -10.56 -4.78 -8.72
CA PRO A 62 -11.66 -4.10 -9.39
C PRO A 62 -12.80 -5.07 -9.74
N CYS A 63 -14.05 -4.62 -9.55
CA CYS A 63 -15.24 -5.29 -10.08
C CYS A 63 -15.41 -5.00 -11.59
N GLY A 64 -14.97 -3.83 -12.03
CA GLY A 64 -14.96 -3.41 -13.42
C GLY A 64 -13.75 -2.51 -13.72
N GLY A 65 -13.40 -2.42 -15.00
CA GLY A 65 -12.20 -1.71 -15.41
C GLY A 65 -10.91 -2.44 -15.03
N ALA A 66 -9.82 -1.69 -14.88
CA ALA A 66 -8.51 -2.27 -14.58
C ALA A 66 -7.62 -1.31 -13.78
N VAL A 67 -6.68 -1.88 -13.03
CA VAL A 67 -5.61 -1.16 -12.35
C VAL A 67 -4.27 -1.79 -12.73
N TYR A 68 -3.35 -0.95 -13.15
CA TYR A 68 -1.99 -1.36 -13.53
C TYR A 68 -0.96 -0.67 -12.63
N VAL A 69 -0.01 -1.43 -12.15
CA VAL A 69 1.17 -0.94 -11.41
C VAL A 69 2.41 -1.28 -12.22
N GLU A 70 3.12 -0.27 -12.70
CA GLU A 70 4.22 -0.43 -13.66
C GLU A 70 3.85 -1.38 -14.84
N GLY A 71 2.64 -1.25 -15.36
CA GLY A 71 2.11 -2.07 -16.44
C GLY A 71 1.58 -3.46 -16.02
N MET A 72 1.75 -3.86 -14.75
CA MET A 72 1.24 -5.14 -14.24
C MET A 72 -0.23 -5.00 -13.83
N ASP A 73 -1.10 -5.84 -14.39
CA ASP A 73 -2.52 -5.89 -14.03
C ASP A 73 -2.70 -6.49 -12.62
N THR A 74 -3.39 -5.77 -11.74
CA THR A 74 -3.64 -6.21 -10.37
C THR A 74 -4.52 -7.46 -10.28
N ARG A 75 -5.24 -7.83 -11.34
CA ARG A 75 -6.04 -9.06 -11.42
C ARG A 75 -5.22 -10.30 -11.78
N ASP A 76 -3.99 -10.14 -12.27
CA ASP A 76 -3.08 -11.25 -12.53
C ASP A 76 -2.44 -11.72 -11.23
N GLU A 77 -2.90 -12.86 -10.71
CA GLU A 77 -2.40 -13.43 -9.45
C GLU A 77 -0.88 -13.64 -9.45
N ARG A 78 -0.28 -13.91 -10.61
CA ARG A 78 1.17 -14.09 -10.75
C ARG A 78 1.95 -12.81 -10.49
N MET A 79 1.31 -11.64 -10.65
CA MET A 79 1.93 -10.33 -10.47
C MET A 79 1.71 -9.75 -9.08
N LEU A 80 0.83 -10.32 -8.25
CA LEU A 80 0.45 -9.75 -6.95
C LEU A 80 1.65 -9.52 -6.03
N LEU A 81 2.57 -10.46 -5.94
CA LEU A 81 3.75 -10.32 -5.09
C LEU A 81 4.64 -9.16 -5.56
N GLU A 82 4.86 -9.05 -6.87
CA GLU A 82 5.66 -7.98 -7.45
C GLU A 82 4.99 -6.61 -7.31
N ILE A 83 3.68 -6.52 -7.45
CA ILE A 83 2.91 -5.30 -7.22
C ILE A 83 3.05 -4.85 -5.78
N ARG A 84 2.87 -5.76 -4.81
CA ARG A 84 2.99 -5.45 -3.38
C ARG A 84 4.39 -5.10 -2.93
N ARG A 85 5.42 -5.61 -3.61
CA ARG A 85 6.82 -5.19 -3.39
C ARG A 85 7.07 -3.73 -3.78
N ARG A 86 6.32 -3.22 -4.76
CA ARG A 86 6.46 -1.86 -5.30
C ARG A 86 5.54 -0.83 -4.66
N THR A 87 4.49 -1.27 -3.98
CA THR A 87 3.45 -0.41 -3.43
C THR A 87 3.25 -0.67 -1.95
N GLY A 88 3.96 0.04 -1.12
CA GLY A 88 3.72 0.07 0.33
C GLY A 88 2.42 0.81 0.64
N MET A 89 1.72 0.40 1.69
CA MET A 89 0.50 1.06 2.16
C MET A 89 0.55 1.30 3.66
N VAL A 90 0.19 2.52 4.05
CA VAL A 90 -0.10 2.88 5.45
C VAL A 90 -1.61 2.99 5.58
N PHE A 91 -2.21 2.14 6.42
CA PHE A 91 -3.65 2.15 6.67
C PHE A 91 -4.03 3.29 7.63
N GLN A 92 -5.34 3.54 7.76
CA GLN A 92 -5.88 4.63 8.56
C GLN A 92 -5.46 4.58 10.04
N ASN A 93 -5.27 3.38 10.60
CA ASN A 93 -4.74 3.16 11.94
C ASN A 93 -3.37 2.48 11.85
N PRO A 94 -2.28 3.24 11.60
CA PRO A 94 -0.96 2.65 11.34
C PRO A 94 -0.39 1.87 12.53
N ASP A 95 -0.76 2.19 13.76
CA ASP A 95 -0.32 1.48 14.97
C ASP A 95 -0.68 -0.01 14.92
N ASN A 96 -1.78 -0.37 14.27
CA ASN A 96 -2.21 -1.75 14.11
C ASN A 96 -1.36 -2.53 13.08
N GLN A 97 -0.52 -1.85 12.31
CA GLN A 97 0.38 -2.48 11.34
C GLN A 97 1.72 -2.88 11.94
N ILE A 98 2.05 -2.38 13.14
CA ILE A 98 3.28 -2.71 13.83
C ILE A 98 3.14 -4.11 14.46
N VAL A 99 4.04 -5.01 14.12
CA VAL A 99 4.01 -6.42 14.51
C VAL A 99 5.14 -6.81 15.47
N ALA A 100 6.23 -6.05 15.54
CA ALA A 100 7.38 -6.31 16.38
C ALA A 100 7.44 -5.39 17.61
N ASN A 101 8.19 -5.82 18.61
CA ASN A 101 8.39 -5.07 19.85
C ASN A 101 9.60 -4.12 19.79
N VAL A 102 10.40 -4.18 18.74
CA VAL A 102 11.58 -3.35 18.50
C VAL A 102 11.49 -2.77 17.09
N VAL A 103 11.81 -1.49 16.94
CA VAL A 103 11.68 -0.76 15.68
C VAL A 103 12.44 -1.44 14.53
N GLU A 104 13.71 -1.78 14.71
CA GLU A 104 14.49 -2.43 13.65
C GLU A 104 13.95 -3.80 13.24
N GLU A 105 13.34 -4.54 14.15
CA GLU A 105 12.69 -5.82 13.85
C GLU A 105 11.41 -5.64 13.05
N ASP A 106 10.64 -4.61 13.35
CA ASP A 106 9.43 -4.26 12.60
C ASP A 106 9.75 -3.86 11.16
N VAL A 107 10.79 -3.04 10.98
CA VAL A 107 11.28 -2.64 9.65
C VAL A 107 11.82 -3.85 8.87
N ALA A 108 12.45 -4.81 9.54
CA ALA A 108 12.97 -6.05 8.93
C ALA A 108 11.88 -7.03 8.50
N PHE A 109 10.68 -6.94 9.08
CA PHE A 109 9.60 -7.90 8.85
C PHE A 109 9.22 -8.09 7.37
N GLY A 110 9.13 -7.01 6.62
CA GLY A 110 8.85 -7.05 5.18
C GLY A 110 9.91 -7.82 4.37
N PRO A 111 11.19 -7.41 4.43
CA PRO A 111 12.28 -8.12 3.77
C PRO A 111 12.44 -9.58 4.20
N GLU A 112 12.25 -9.90 5.48
CA GLU A 112 12.28 -11.27 5.99
C GLU A 112 11.22 -12.14 5.32
N ASN A 113 9.99 -11.66 5.23
CA ASN A 113 8.90 -12.37 4.56
C ASN A 113 9.13 -12.57 3.05
N LEU A 114 9.94 -11.72 2.45
CA LEU A 114 10.34 -11.83 1.05
C LEU A 114 11.55 -12.76 0.83
N GLY A 115 12.11 -13.34 1.90
CA GLY A 115 13.25 -14.25 1.82
C GLY A 115 14.57 -13.54 1.46
N VAL A 116 14.70 -12.25 1.79
CA VAL A 116 15.93 -11.49 1.54
C VAL A 116 17.05 -12.00 2.45
N PRO A 117 18.30 -12.16 1.95
CA PRO A 117 19.43 -12.60 2.78
C PRO A 117 19.68 -11.65 3.96
N THR A 118 20.09 -12.19 5.12
CA THR A 118 20.25 -11.44 6.40
C THR A 118 21.14 -10.21 6.26
N ALA A 119 22.27 -10.30 5.58
CA ALA A 119 23.18 -9.16 5.37
C ALA A 119 22.51 -8.02 4.58
N GLU A 120 21.70 -8.35 3.60
CA GLU A 120 20.93 -7.38 2.81
C GLU A 120 19.78 -6.79 3.61
N ILE A 121 19.11 -7.59 4.46
CA ILE A 121 18.06 -7.10 5.38
C ILE A 121 18.65 -6.02 6.28
N ARG A 122 19.82 -6.27 6.90
CA ARG A 122 20.46 -5.30 7.78
C ARG A 122 20.70 -3.98 7.06
N ARG A 123 21.27 -4.04 5.86
CA ARG A 123 21.51 -2.84 5.05
C ARG A 123 20.22 -2.09 4.75
N ARG A 124 19.17 -2.79 4.32
CA ARG A 124 17.86 -2.18 4.00
C ARG A 124 17.21 -1.53 5.21
N VAL A 125 17.29 -2.16 6.38
CA VAL A 125 16.78 -1.60 7.64
C VAL A 125 17.49 -0.30 7.98
N ASP A 126 18.83 -0.31 7.93
CA ASP A 126 19.64 0.88 8.24
C ASP A 126 19.36 2.01 7.25
N ASP A 127 19.30 1.72 5.95
CA ASP A 127 18.97 2.69 4.89
C ASP A 127 17.57 3.27 5.06
N ALA A 128 16.58 2.44 5.39
CA ALA A 128 15.19 2.87 5.58
C ALA A 128 15.04 3.79 6.81
N LEU A 129 15.67 3.44 7.92
CA LEU A 129 15.66 4.26 9.14
C LEU A 129 16.37 5.60 8.90
N ALA A 130 17.51 5.58 8.18
CA ALA A 130 18.24 6.79 7.82
C ALA A 130 17.40 7.71 6.92
N ALA A 131 16.68 7.14 5.96
CA ALA A 131 15.85 7.91 5.03
C ALA A 131 14.74 8.74 5.73
N VAL A 132 14.29 8.30 6.90
CA VAL A 132 13.27 8.99 7.70
C VAL A 132 13.82 9.61 9.00
N GLY A 133 15.14 9.59 9.21
CA GLY A 133 15.80 10.19 10.37
C GLY A 133 15.52 9.47 11.70
N MET A 134 15.34 8.15 11.64
CA MET A 134 14.94 7.32 12.79
C MET A 134 16.04 6.37 13.29
N GLU A 135 17.29 6.51 12.84
CA GLU A 135 18.40 5.60 13.17
C GLU A 135 18.62 5.45 14.68
N GLN A 136 18.50 6.57 15.40
CA GLN A 136 18.66 6.59 16.86
C GLN A 136 17.59 5.80 17.62
N PHE A 137 16.47 5.50 16.97
CA PHE A 137 15.35 4.78 17.57
C PHE A 137 15.30 3.29 17.19
N ALA A 138 16.30 2.79 16.46
CA ALA A 138 16.32 1.42 15.93
C ALA A 138 16.04 0.35 17.00
N ARG A 139 16.55 0.53 18.21
CA ARG A 139 16.40 -0.41 19.34
C ARG A 139 15.29 -0.04 20.31
N HIS A 140 14.51 1.01 20.03
CA HIS A 140 13.39 1.43 20.87
C HIS A 140 12.16 0.56 20.63
N ALA A 141 11.28 0.51 21.61
CA ALA A 141 9.95 -0.06 21.43
C ALA A 141 9.07 0.90 20.59
N PRO A 142 8.35 0.42 19.58
CA PRO A 142 7.54 1.28 18.72
C PRO A 142 6.52 2.15 19.47
N HIS A 143 5.91 1.63 20.54
CA HIS A 143 4.90 2.37 21.32
C HIS A 143 5.46 3.59 22.08
N LEU A 144 6.78 3.73 22.18
CA LEU A 144 7.44 4.90 22.78
C LEU A 144 7.69 6.02 21.77
N LEU A 145 7.36 5.81 20.48
CA LEU A 145 7.52 6.80 19.44
C LEU A 145 6.26 7.68 19.32
N SER A 146 6.43 8.87 18.72
CA SER A 146 5.30 9.71 18.32
C SER A 146 4.54 9.09 17.14
N GLY A 147 3.31 9.58 16.88
CA GLY A 147 2.48 9.07 15.80
C GLY A 147 2.96 9.38 14.37
N GLY A 148 3.95 10.26 14.25
CA GLY A 148 4.45 10.71 12.92
C GLY A 148 5.61 9.90 12.31
#